data_246bf525d25565b3f250ce72f188fd54
#
_entry.id   246bf525d25565b3f250ce72f188fd54
#
_cell.length_a   1.000
_cell.length_b   1.000
_cell.length_c   1.000
_cell.angle_alpha   90.00
_cell.angle_beta   90.00
_cell.angle_gamma   90.00
#
_symmetry.space_group_name_H-M   'P 1'
#
loop_
_entity.id
_entity.type
_entity.pdbx_description
1 polymer ?
#
loop_
_entity_poly.entity_id
_entity_poly.type
_entity_poly.pdbx_seq_one_letter_code
_entity_poly.pdbx_strand_id
1 'polypeptide(L)'
;MDIPKKLKHKPIIGVDYEQTDLNSGGGDALYLSIGEAQWNNDDISEKIFRWSEKSNKWSRQSEEVPLWRVLDMAELLIARITNQKSSLNEEIVSSSDDATFLEDYIND
;
A
#
# COMPACT_ATOMS: atom_id res chain seq x y z
N MET A 1 -7.61 -4.93 -18.34
CA MET A 1 -6.38 -5.74 -18.17
C MET A 1 -6.66 -6.89 -17.22
N ASP A 2 -6.28 -8.10 -17.62
CA ASP A 2 -6.54 -9.27 -16.79
C ASP A 2 -5.55 -9.35 -15.64
N ILE A 3 -6.07 -9.54 -14.44
CA ILE A 3 -5.24 -9.70 -13.24
C ILE A 3 -4.90 -11.16 -13.03
N PRO A 4 -3.76 -11.46 -12.36
CA PRO A 4 -3.42 -12.85 -12.03
C PRO A 4 -4.41 -13.41 -11.01
N LYS A 5 -5.18 -14.41 -11.41
CA LYS A 5 -6.16 -15.07 -10.55
C LYS A 5 -5.70 -16.41 -10.01
N LYS A 6 -4.57 -16.91 -10.54
CA LYS A 6 -4.02 -18.21 -10.16
C LYS A 6 -2.88 -18.11 -9.17
N LEU A 7 -2.63 -16.92 -8.63
CA LEU A 7 -1.62 -16.74 -7.61
C LEU A 7 -2.12 -17.21 -6.26
N LYS A 8 -1.19 -17.43 -5.32
CA LYS A 8 -1.53 -17.83 -3.96
C LYS A 8 -2.40 -16.77 -3.27
N HIS A 9 -2.13 -15.49 -3.51
CA HIS A 9 -3.05 -14.43 -3.12
C HIS A 9 -4.25 -14.48 -4.08
N LYS A 10 -5.45 -14.61 -3.53
CA LYS A 10 -6.69 -14.68 -4.33
C LYS A 10 -7.50 -13.41 -4.14
N PRO A 11 -7.51 -12.51 -5.12
CA PRO A 11 -8.28 -11.27 -5.03
C PRO A 11 -9.77 -11.52 -4.80
N ILE A 12 -10.35 -10.77 -3.86
CA ILE A 12 -11.80 -10.75 -3.61
C ILE A 12 -12.38 -9.44 -4.09
N ILE A 13 -11.73 -8.32 -3.74
CA ILE A 13 -12.09 -6.98 -4.20
C ILE A 13 -10.85 -6.37 -4.81
N GLY A 14 -11.02 -5.69 -5.92
CA GLY A 14 -9.90 -5.06 -6.58
C GLY A 14 -10.24 -3.70 -7.15
N VAL A 15 -9.20 -2.90 -7.36
CA VAL A 15 -9.28 -1.58 -7.96
C VAL A 15 -8.31 -1.52 -9.13
N ASP A 16 -8.82 -1.16 -10.30
CA ASP A 16 -7.99 -0.84 -11.45
C ASP A 16 -7.37 0.52 -11.22
N TYR A 17 -6.14 0.51 -10.72
CA TYR A 17 -5.46 1.72 -10.30
C TYR A 17 -4.98 2.54 -11.48
N GLU A 18 -4.83 1.91 -12.64
CA GLU A 18 -4.49 2.61 -13.89
C GLU A 18 -5.56 3.64 -14.25
N GLN A 19 -6.83 3.32 -13.99
CA GLN A 19 -7.93 4.22 -14.33
C GLN A 19 -8.32 5.14 -13.19
N THR A 20 -8.07 4.74 -11.95
CA THR A 20 -8.48 5.51 -10.79
C THR A 20 -7.43 6.51 -10.35
N ASP A 21 -6.20 6.08 -10.24
CA ASP A 21 -4.98 6.87 -10.01
C ASP A 21 -5.17 8.11 -9.10
N LEU A 22 -5.83 7.92 -7.96
CA LEU A 22 -6.16 9.05 -7.08
C LEU A 22 -4.94 9.64 -6.38
N ASN A 23 -4.00 8.81 -5.97
CA ASN A 23 -2.86 9.22 -5.15
C ASN A 23 -1.52 8.66 -5.65
N SER A 24 -1.50 8.02 -6.81
CA SER A 24 -0.33 7.23 -7.19
C SER A 24 0.84 8.05 -7.69
N GLY A 25 0.61 9.16 -8.32
CA GLY A 25 1.68 9.92 -8.97
C GLY A 25 2.31 9.19 -10.14
N GLY A 26 1.67 8.15 -10.67
CA GLY A 26 2.20 7.33 -11.76
C GLY A 26 2.93 6.09 -11.25
N GLY A 27 3.63 5.40 -12.16
CA GLY A 27 4.42 4.22 -11.83
C GLY A 27 3.81 2.93 -12.35
N ASP A 28 4.32 1.82 -11.86
CA ASP A 28 3.99 0.49 -12.35
C ASP A 28 2.92 -0.24 -11.52
N ALA A 29 2.43 0.37 -10.46
CA ALA A 29 1.35 -0.18 -9.65
C ALA A 29 0.02 0.04 -10.37
N LEU A 30 -0.49 -0.99 -11.05
CA LEU A 30 -1.68 -0.86 -11.90
C LEU A 30 -2.94 -1.46 -11.30
N TYR A 31 -2.82 -2.25 -10.23
CA TYR A 31 -3.97 -2.89 -9.64
C TYR A 31 -3.76 -3.09 -8.14
N LEU A 32 -4.80 -2.81 -7.37
CA LEU A 32 -4.81 -3.05 -5.92
C LEU A 32 -5.89 -4.06 -5.60
N SER A 33 -5.62 -4.96 -4.66
CA SER A 33 -6.63 -5.95 -4.27
C SER A 33 -6.63 -6.23 -2.78
N ILE A 34 -7.79 -6.61 -2.29
CA ILE A 34 -7.98 -7.22 -0.98
C ILE A 34 -8.43 -8.65 -1.23
N GLY A 35 -7.80 -9.61 -0.60
CA GLY A 35 -8.14 -11.00 -0.85
C GLY A 35 -7.51 -11.97 0.14
N GLU A 36 -7.57 -13.25 -0.21
CA GLU A 36 -6.97 -14.29 0.60
C GLU A 36 -5.45 -14.21 0.51
N ALA A 37 -4.79 -14.24 1.67
CA ALA A 37 -3.34 -14.12 1.74
C ALA A 37 -2.65 -15.36 1.20
N GLN A 38 -1.50 -15.15 0.57
CA GLN A 38 -0.73 -16.27 0.02
C GLN A 38 -0.14 -17.19 1.08
N TRP A 39 0.07 -16.68 2.30
CA TRP A 39 0.65 -17.45 3.38
C TRP A 39 -0.38 -18.30 4.13
N ASN A 40 -1.66 -17.90 4.08
CA ASN A 40 -2.75 -18.63 4.74
C ASN A 40 -4.07 -18.13 4.20
N ASN A 41 -4.88 -19.02 3.63
CA ASN A 41 -6.14 -18.61 3.01
C ASN A 41 -7.22 -18.20 4.03
N ASP A 42 -6.98 -18.38 5.32
CA ASP A 42 -7.87 -17.85 6.37
C ASP A 42 -7.52 -16.39 6.72
N ASP A 43 -6.38 -15.89 6.26
CA ASP A 43 -5.97 -14.51 6.47
C ASP A 43 -6.37 -13.64 5.28
N ILE A 44 -6.55 -12.36 5.57
CA ILE A 44 -6.83 -11.35 4.53
C ILE A 44 -5.58 -10.49 4.36
N SER A 45 -5.25 -10.22 3.10
CA SER A 45 -4.12 -9.36 2.75
C SER A 45 -4.52 -8.31 1.72
N GLU A 46 -3.75 -7.24 1.66
CA GLU A 46 -3.78 -6.28 0.56
C GLU A 46 -2.57 -6.50 -0.31
N LYS A 47 -2.77 -6.43 -1.62
CA LYS A 47 -1.69 -6.65 -2.56
C LYS A 47 -1.67 -5.58 -3.64
N ILE A 48 -0.46 -5.11 -3.95
CA ILE A 48 -0.20 -4.21 -5.05
C ILE A 48 0.33 -5.03 -6.22
N PHE A 49 -0.39 -5.02 -7.34
CA PHE A 49 0.08 -5.67 -8.56
C PHE A 49 0.83 -4.67 -9.41
N ARG A 50 2.06 -5.01 -9.75
CA ARG A 50 2.94 -4.17 -10.55
C ARG A 50 3.12 -4.76 -11.94
N TRP A 51 3.08 -3.91 -12.94
CA TRP A 51 3.28 -4.31 -14.33
C TRP A 51 4.72 -4.08 -14.74
N SER A 52 5.31 -5.04 -15.41
CA SER A 52 6.65 -4.91 -15.97
C SER A 52 6.56 -4.70 -17.48
N GLU A 53 6.84 -3.50 -17.95
CA GLU A 53 6.87 -3.22 -19.38
C GLU A 53 8.01 -3.94 -20.07
N LYS A 54 9.13 -4.10 -19.36
CA LYS A 54 10.30 -4.79 -19.89
C LYS A 54 9.99 -6.24 -20.27
N SER A 55 9.23 -6.95 -19.45
CA SER A 55 8.85 -8.34 -19.71
C SER A 55 7.42 -8.48 -20.23
N ASN A 56 6.69 -7.37 -20.34
CA ASN A 56 5.31 -7.32 -20.81
C ASN A 56 4.39 -8.28 -20.04
N LYS A 57 4.51 -8.28 -18.73
CA LYS A 57 3.71 -9.13 -17.84
C LYS A 57 3.68 -8.58 -16.43
N TRP A 58 2.83 -9.14 -15.58
CA TRP A 58 2.80 -8.81 -14.17
C TRP A 58 4.13 -9.16 -13.51
N SER A 59 4.63 -8.24 -12.72
CA SER A 59 5.89 -8.43 -11.99
C SER A 59 5.70 -9.46 -10.88
N ARG A 60 6.74 -10.26 -10.63
CA ARG A 60 6.80 -11.14 -9.47
C ARG A 60 7.12 -10.36 -8.19
N GLN A 61 7.68 -9.16 -8.34
CA GLN A 61 8.01 -8.28 -7.23
C GLN A 61 6.80 -7.41 -6.92
N SER A 62 5.88 -7.95 -6.13
CA SER A 62 4.70 -7.24 -5.69
C SER A 62 4.62 -7.29 -4.17
N GLU A 63 4.07 -6.24 -3.59
CA GLU A 63 3.90 -6.14 -2.15
C GLU A 63 2.59 -6.76 -1.73
N GLU A 64 2.65 -7.62 -0.73
CA GLU A 64 1.46 -8.19 -0.10
C GLU A 64 1.60 -8.02 1.41
N VAL A 65 0.62 -7.39 2.04
CA VAL A 65 0.70 -6.97 3.43
C VAL A 65 -0.55 -7.43 4.18
N PRO A 66 -0.40 -7.95 5.42
CA PRO A 66 -1.57 -8.28 6.23
C PRO A 66 -2.47 -7.07 6.44
N LEU A 67 -3.78 -7.29 6.45
CA LEU A 67 -4.78 -6.22 6.56
C LEU A 67 -4.51 -5.29 7.76
N TRP A 68 -4.22 -5.87 8.92
CA TRP A 68 -3.98 -5.10 10.13
C TRP A 68 -2.77 -4.18 10.03
N ARG A 69 -1.74 -4.61 9.28
CA ARG A 69 -0.54 -3.81 9.05
C ARG A 69 -0.85 -2.59 8.21
N VAL A 70 -1.72 -2.75 7.22
CA VAL A 70 -2.16 -1.63 6.37
C VAL A 70 -2.92 -0.61 7.21
N LEU A 71 -3.80 -1.07 8.11
CA LEU A 71 -4.53 -0.18 9.00
C LEU A 71 -3.60 0.59 9.93
N ASP A 72 -2.59 -0.08 10.48
CA ASP A 72 -1.61 0.58 11.36
C ASP A 72 -0.80 1.63 10.61
N MET A 73 -0.36 1.31 9.39
CA MET A 73 0.36 2.26 8.55
C MET A 73 -0.51 3.47 8.20
N ALA A 74 -1.78 3.22 7.87
CA ALA A 74 -2.72 4.30 7.57
C ALA A 74 -2.96 5.18 8.80
N GLU A 75 -3.10 4.59 9.97
CA GLU A 75 -3.28 5.34 11.22
C GLU A 75 -2.08 6.25 11.48
N LEU A 76 -0.87 5.74 11.32
CA LEU A 76 0.35 6.52 11.49
C LEU A 76 0.38 7.70 10.52
N LEU A 77 0.07 7.47 9.26
CA LEU A 77 0.05 8.52 8.24
C LEU A 77 -1.02 9.58 8.54
N ILE A 78 -2.23 9.15 8.87
CA ILE A 78 -3.33 10.06 9.17
C ILE A 78 -3.02 10.92 10.41
N ALA A 79 -2.41 10.33 11.42
CA ALA A 79 -1.98 11.08 12.60
C ALA A 79 -1.00 12.19 12.23
N ARG A 80 -0.08 11.92 11.30
CA ARG A 80 0.86 12.95 10.85
C ARG A 80 0.16 14.03 10.02
N ILE A 81 -0.77 13.66 9.17
CA ILE A 81 -1.53 14.63 8.36
C ILE A 81 -2.37 15.54 9.25
N THR A 82 -2.97 14.99 10.29
CA THR A 82 -3.86 15.75 11.20
C THR A 82 -3.13 16.35 12.40
N ASN A 83 -1.82 16.14 12.49
CA ASN A 83 -0.99 16.60 13.61
C ASN A 83 -1.52 16.13 14.97
N GLN A 84 -1.92 14.86 15.03
CA GLN A 84 -2.41 14.21 16.24
C GLN A 84 -1.51 13.03 16.59
N LYS A 85 -1.70 12.48 17.78
CA LYS A 85 -1.03 11.25 18.18
C LYS A 85 -1.84 10.05 17.68
N SER A 86 -1.15 9.06 17.09
CA SER A 86 -1.77 7.79 16.81
C SER A 86 -1.83 6.94 18.09
N SER A 87 -2.54 5.80 18.02
CA SER A 87 -2.53 4.82 19.10
C SER A 87 -1.23 4.01 19.14
N LEU A 88 -0.38 4.18 18.11
CA LEU A 88 0.90 3.52 18.02
C LEU A 88 1.94 4.24 18.88
N ASN A 89 2.98 3.52 19.27
CA ASN A 89 4.04 4.09 20.10
C ASN A 89 5.06 4.82 19.21
N GLU A 90 4.71 6.00 18.76
CA GLU A 90 5.53 6.78 17.85
C GLU A 90 6.78 7.33 18.52
N GLU A 91 7.88 7.39 17.76
CA GLU A 91 9.09 8.07 18.21
C GLU A 91 9.75 8.77 17.01
N ILE A 92 10.43 9.87 17.30
CA ILE A 92 11.23 10.55 16.27
C ILE A 92 12.61 9.88 16.26
N VAL A 93 12.88 9.15 15.19
CA VAL A 93 14.13 8.36 15.03
C VAL A 93 15.25 9.19 14.43
N SER A 94 14.91 10.30 13.83
CA SER A 94 15.82 11.21 13.16
C SER A 94 15.95 12.49 13.98
N SER A 95 15.84 13.65 13.34
CA SER A 95 15.89 14.93 14.05
C SER A 95 14.54 15.60 14.06
N SER A 96 14.37 16.59 14.96
CA SER A 96 13.16 17.39 14.96
C SER A 96 12.95 18.12 13.64
N ASP A 97 14.05 18.53 13.00
CA ASP A 97 13.99 19.21 11.70
C ASP A 97 13.47 18.27 10.62
N ASP A 98 13.87 17.01 10.65
CA ASP A 98 13.39 16.00 9.69
C ASP A 98 11.91 15.71 9.91
N ALA A 99 11.46 15.67 11.17
CA ALA A 99 10.05 15.48 11.49
C ALA A 99 9.21 16.65 10.97
N THR A 100 9.70 17.87 11.14
CA THR A 100 9.03 19.06 10.62
C THR A 100 9.00 19.05 9.09
N PHE A 101 10.08 18.65 8.46
CA PHE A 101 10.11 18.50 7.00
C PHE A 101 9.04 17.52 6.52
N LEU A 102 8.92 16.39 7.19
CA LEU A 102 7.93 15.38 6.82
C LEU A 102 6.50 15.93 6.94
N GLU A 103 6.20 16.60 8.05
CA GLU A 103 4.89 17.20 8.27
C GLU A 103 4.56 18.24 7.20
N ASP A 104 5.51 19.08 6.85
CA ASP A 104 5.33 20.09 5.81
C ASP A 104 5.11 19.43 4.46
N TYR A 105 5.85 18.37 4.14
CA TYR A 105 5.69 17.62 2.90
C TYR A 105 4.29 17.01 2.78
N ILE A 106 3.80 16.41 3.85
CA ILE A 106 2.49 15.75 3.86
C ILE A 106 1.35 16.76 3.73
N ASN A 107 1.50 17.93 4.34
CA ASN A 107 0.43 18.93 4.43
C ASN A 107 0.47 19.97 3.32
N ASP A 108 1.38 19.86 2.39
CA ASP A 108 1.58 20.85 1.35
C ASP A 108 0.64 20.65 0.11
#